data_ab7e031487ad5a0e3be9bf3674064bda
#
_entry.id   ab7e031487ad5a0e3be9bf3674064bda
#
_cell.length_a   1.000
_cell.length_b   1.000
_cell.length_c   1.000
_cell.angle_alpha   90.00
_cell.angle_beta   90.00
_cell.angle_gamma   90.00
#
_symmetry.space_group_name_H-M   'P 1'
#
loop_
_entity.id
_entity.type
_entity.pdbx_description
1 polymer ?
#
loop_
_entity_poly.entity_id
_entity_poly.type
_entity_poly.pdbx_seq_one_letter_code
_entity_poly.pdbx_strand_id
1 'polypeptide(L)'
;EEDTRKLYQRNGISHLLAVSGLHISMISLAVYGFFRKLGLSIGQAGIGAGFLTISYGILSGNSASAIRAVVMVCLRLTADRFGRTYDLLSAMAVAALLLLVKSPLLLFQASFQLSFGAIVGIGAVLPVLQAWVKAGRTGAGHTAKIKGMDGKQRREKLWKGIENAVLSGLAIQIVTFPVIAYHFFEYPVYSMLLNLLVIPFMGGVLISGILCVAVGGCSFLCGRVAIGGGHYVLVLYRILCESFQKLPG
;
A
#
# COMPACT_ATOMS: atom_id res chain seq x y z
N GLU A 1 -6.29 13.93 20.42
CA GLU A 1 -5.29 13.27 19.53
C GLU A 1 -4.83 11.91 20.08
N GLU A 2 -4.55 11.84 21.38
CA GLU A 2 -4.08 10.60 22.03
C GLU A 2 -5.14 9.50 22.03
N ASP A 3 -6.40 9.85 22.20
CA ASP A 3 -7.52 8.91 22.15
C ASP A 3 -7.74 8.32 20.76
N THR A 4 -7.58 9.13 19.72
CA THR A 4 -7.67 8.68 18.32
C THR A 4 -6.51 7.73 17.98
N ARG A 5 -5.32 8.00 18.49
CA ARG A 5 -4.15 7.14 18.29
C ARG A 5 -4.33 5.79 18.99
N LYS A 6 -4.84 5.77 20.22
CA LYS A 6 -5.18 4.55 20.97
C LYS A 6 -6.28 3.74 20.27
N LEU A 7 -7.30 4.43 19.72
CA LEU A 7 -8.37 3.82 18.93
C LEU A 7 -7.80 3.05 17.72
N TYR A 8 -6.91 3.67 16.95
CA TYR A 8 -6.31 3.05 15.76
C TYR A 8 -5.31 1.95 16.13
N GLN A 9 -4.62 2.05 17.27
CA GLN A 9 -3.75 0.98 17.76
C GLN A 9 -4.55 -0.28 18.10
N ARG A 10 -5.63 -0.15 18.85
CA ARG A 10 -6.50 -1.29 19.21
C ARG A 10 -7.14 -1.98 18.03
N ASN A 11 -7.43 -1.25 16.96
CA ASN A 11 -7.98 -1.80 15.72
C ASN A 11 -6.92 -2.30 14.73
N GLY A 12 -5.63 -2.31 15.10
CA GLY A 12 -4.54 -2.82 14.26
C GLY A 12 -4.21 -1.98 13.02
N ILE A 13 -4.71 -0.74 12.95
CA ILE A 13 -4.48 0.19 11.83
C ILE A 13 -3.53 1.35 12.17
N SER A 14 -2.81 1.25 13.29
CA SER A 14 -1.82 2.26 13.71
C SER A 14 -0.73 2.53 12.66
N HIS A 15 -0.41 1.51 11.84
CA HIS A 15 0.56 1.64 10.76
C HIS A 15 0.13 2.63 9.66
N LEU A 16 -1.16 3.01 9.60
CA LEU A 16 -1.68 4.02 8.67
C LEU A 16 -1.37 5.45 9.12
N LEU A 17 -1.20 5.68 10.44
CA LEU A 17 -0.81 6.98 10.98
C LEU A 17 0.69 7.25 10.85
N ALA A 18 1.51 6.20 10.81
CA ALA A 18 2.93 6.31 10.55
C ALA A 18 3.18 6.40 9.04
N VAL A 19 4.20 7.17 8.65
CA VAL A 19 4.65 7.17 7.25
C VAL A 19 5.12 5.77 6.90
N SER A 20 4.31 5.06 6.11
CA SER A 20 4.59 3.69 5.69
C SER A 20 5.32 3.64 4.34
N GLY A 21 5.96 2.51 4.06
CA GLY A 21 6.54 2.27 2.74
C GLY A 21 5.53 2.36 1.59
N LEU A 22 4.24 2.12 1.87
CA LEU A 22 3.16 2.29 0.90
C LEU A 22 3.02 3.77 0.48
N HIS A 23 3.01 4.69 1.44
CA HIS A 23 2.94 6.13 1.17
C HIS A 23 4.08 6.59 0.26
N ILE A 24 5.33 6.19 0.59
CA ILE A 24 6.51 6.52 -0.20
C ILE A 24 6.37 5.99 -1.62
N SER A 25 5.99 4.73 -1.79
CA SER A 25 5.84 4.11 -3.10
C SER A 25 4.72 4.77 -3.93
N MET A 26 3.58 5.08 -3.33
CA MET A 26 2.46 5.71 -4.03
C MET A 26 2.80 7.13 -4.49
N ILE A 27 3.39 7.94 -3.61
CA ILE A 27 3.81 9.32 -3.94
C ILE A 27 4.85 9.28 -5.05
N SER A 28 5.87 8.43 -4.92
CA SER A 28 6.96 8.33 -5.90
C SER A 28 6.47 7.93 -7.28
N LEU A 29 5.59 6.93 -7.38
CA LEU A 29 5.01 6.49 -8.65
C LEU A 29 4.03 7.52 -9.23
N ALA A 30 3.30 8.24 -8.39
CA ALA A 30 2.42 9.33 -8.83
C ALA A 30 3.26 10.49 -9.43
N VAL A 31 4.35 10.88 -8.78
CA VAL A 31 5.28 11.90 -9.27
C VAL A 31 5.95 11.46 -10.57
N TYR A 32 6.41 10.21 -10.64
CA TYR A 32 6.95 9.65 -11.88
C TYR A 32 5.93 9.71 -13.03
N GLY A 33 4.70 9.25 -12.77
CA GLY A 33 3.60 9.30 -13.74
C GLY A 33 3.25 10.74 -14.17
N PHE A 34 3.30 11.70 -13.25
CA PHE A 34 3.08 13.11 -13.54
C PHE A 34 4.18 13.67 -14.46
N PHE A 35 5.45 13.42 -14.16
CA PHE A 35 6.56 13.84 -15.02
C PHE A 35 6.48 13.22 -16.41
N ARG A 36 6.05 11.95 -16.51
CA ARG A 36 5.82 11.28 -17.81
C ARG A 36 4.68 11.95 -18.60
N LYS A 37 3.61 12.39 -17.94
CA LYS A 37 2.50 13.13 -18.58
C LYS A 37 2.91 14.53 -19.04
N LEU A 38 3.89 15.17 -18.38
CA LEU A 38 4.47 16.43 -18.80
C LEU A 38 5.41 16.29 -20.02
N GLY A 39 5.60 15.08 -20.55
CA GLY A 39 6.44 14.83 -21.72
C GLY A 39 7.91 14.59 -21.41
N LEU A 40 8.32 14.53 -20.13
CA LEU A 40 9.70 14.21 -19.78
C LEU A 40 10.07 12.79 -20.24
N SER A 41 11.33 12.60 -20.63
CA SER A 41 11.86 11.27 -20.98
C SER A 41 11.83 10.33 -19.76
N ILE A 42 11.86 9.01 -20.03
CA ILE A 42 11.89 7.98 -18.95
C ILE A 42 13.03 8.26 -17.96
N GLY A 43 14.21 8.63 -18.48
CA GLY A 43 15.38 8.93 -17.66
C GLY A 43 15.21 10.18 -16.78
N GLN A 44 14.72 11.27 -17.34
CA GLN A 44 14.51 12.54 -16.62
C GLN A 44 13.43 12.39 -15.55
N ALA A 45 12.29 11.78 -15.91
CA ALA A 45 11.21 11.50 -14.97
C ALA A 45 11.68 10.57 -13.84
N GLY A 46 12.48 9.54 -14.17
CA GLY A 46 13.06 8.61 -13.20
C GLY A 46 14.02 9.29 -12.22
N ILE A 47 14.91 10.16 -12.70
CA ILE A 47 15.84 10.92 -11.84
C ILE A 47 15.08 11.87 -10.91
N GLY A 48 14.13 12.65 -11.44
CA GLY A 48 13.33 13.57 -10.64
C GLY A 48 12.49 12.87 -9.58
N ALA A 49 11.81 11.78 -9.94
CA ALA A 49 11.03 10.98 -9.01
C ALA A 49 11.93 10.28 -7.98
N GLY A 50 13.10 9.77 -8.37
CA GLY A 50 14.09 9.16 -7.48
C GLY A 50 14.62 10.14 -6.45
N PHE A 51 14.98 11.35 -6.86
CA PHE A 51 15.42 12.41 -5.96
C PHE A 51 14.35 12.75 -4.91
N LEU A 52 13.12 12.96 -5.33
CA LEU A 52 12.00 13.23 -4.41
C LEU A 52 11.73 12.06 -3.47
N THR A 53 11.84 10.82 -3.98
CA THR A 53 11.67 9.61 -3.17
C THR A 53 12.71 9.52 -2.05
N ILE A 54 13.98 9.77 -2.37
CA ILE A 54 15.08 9.76 -1.40
C ILE A 54 14.89 10.88 -0.38
N SER A 55 14.59 12.10 -0.84
CA SER A 55 14.35 13.25 0.04
C SER A 55 13.20 12.97 1.01
N TYR A 56 12.09 12.43 0.52
CA TYR A 56 10.95 12.06 1.36
C TYR A 56 11.28 10.93 2.35
N GLY A 57 12.07 9.93 1.94
CA GLY A 57 12.56 8.87 2.81
C GLY A 57 13.39 9.39 3.98
N ILE A 58 14.26 10.37 3.73
CA ILE A 58 15.07 11.04 4.76
C ILE A 58 14.17 11.83 5.71
N LEU A 59 13.23 12.63 5.18
CA LEU A 59 12.29 13.43 5.98
C LEU A 59 11.36 12.56 6.84
N SER A 60 11.05 11.34 6.40
CA SER A 60 10.21 10.39 7.16
C SER A 60 10.93 9.67 8.30
N GLY A 61 12.17 10.06 8.64
CA GLY A 61 12.92 9.55 9.80
C GLY A 61 13.67 8.24 9.56
N ASN A 62 13.93 7.86 8.29
CA ASN A 62 14.75 6.68 7.92
C ASN A 62 14.32 5.35 8.58
N SER A 63 13.04 5.16 8.81
CA SER A 63 12.54 3.88 9.31
C SER A 63 12.90 2.72 8.36
N ALA A 64 13.03 1.50 8.87
CA ALA A 64 13.36 0.33 8.04
C ALA A 64 12.36 0.13 6.89
N SER A 65 11.07 0.42 7.13
CA SER A 65 10.04 0.37 6.08
C SER A 65 10.19 1.47 5.04
N ALA A 66 10.63 2.67 5.44
CA ALA A 66 10.89 3.78 4.53
C ALA A 66 12.11 3.50 3.64
N ILE A 67 13.24 3.08 4.23
CA ILE A 67 14.46 2.75 3.49
C ILE A 67 14.18 1.64 2.47
N ARG A 68 13.47 0.57 2.87
CA ARG A 68 13.07 -0.49 1.96
C ARG A 68 12.27 0.06 0.77
N ALA A 69 11.26 0.89 1.03
CA ALA A 69 10.43 1.45 -0.04
C ALA A 69 11.24 2.33 -0.99
N VAL A 70 12.14 3.16 -0.46
CA VAL A 70 13.05 4.00 -1.27
C VAL A 70 13.92 3.12 -2.17
N VAL A 71 14.57 2.10 -1.62
CA VAL A 71 15.43 1.19 -2.40
C VAL A 71 14.63 0.49 -3.49
N MET A 72 13.47 -0.08 -3.16
CA MET A 72 12.64 -0.80 -4.13
C MET A 72 12.10 0.11 -5.24
N VAL A 73 11.70 1.35 -4.91
CA VAL A 73 11.26 2.33 -5.92
C VAL A 73 12.44 2.75 -6.81
N CYS A 74 13.60 3.02 -6.25
CA CYS A 74 14.79 3.35 -7.03
C CYS A 74 15.18 2.21 -7.98
N LEU A 75 15.13 0.97 -7.54
CA LEU A 75 15.36 -0.21 -8.39
C LEU A 75 14.33 -0.30 -9.51
N ARG A 76 13.05 -0.01 -9.23
CA ARG A 76 12.00 0.01 -10.25
C ARG A 76 12.25 1.09 -11.31
N LEU A 77 12.52 2.33 -10.86
CA LEU A 77 12.81 3.44 -11.79
C LEU A 77 14.05 3.17 -12.65
N THR A 78 15.05 2.51 -12.06
CA THR A 78 16.27 2.09 -12.76
C THR A 78 15.96 0.99 -13.78
N ALA A 79 15.15 -0.02 -13.41
CA ALA A 79 14.72 -1.07 -14.33
C ALA A 79 13.95 -0.49 -15.52
N ASP A 80 12.99 0.41 -15.26
CA ASP A 80 12.22 1.11 -16.30
C ASP A 80 13.13 1.90 -17.28
N ARG A 81 14.19 2.56 -16.74
CA ARG A 81 15.15 3.30 -17.57
C ARG A 81 15.95 2.41 -18.50
N PHE A 82 16.36 1.22 -18.02
CA PHE A 82 17.15 0.26 -18.81
C PHE A 82 16.28 -0.73 -19.61
N GLY A 83 14.97 -0.56 -19.62
CA GLY A 83 14.05 -1.47 -20.30
C GLY A 83 14.06 -2.90 -19.74
N ARG A 84 14.43 -3.06 -18.48
CA ARG A 84 14.47 -4.33 -17.77
C ARG A 84 13.16 -4.59 -17.03
N THR A 85 12.77 -5.85 -16.94
CA THR A 85 11.64 -6.27 -16.11
C THR A 85 11.98 -6.10 -14.63
N TYR A 86 11.06 -5.44 -13.90
CA TYR A 86 11.16 -5.30 -12.45
C TYR A 86 10.57 -6.55 -11.78
N ASP A 87 11.39 -7.28 -11.03
CA ASP A 87 10.93 -8.37 -10.19
C ASP A 87 10.85 -7.93 -8.72
N LEU A 88 9.66 -8.10 -8.13
CA LEU A 88 9.34 -7.65 -6.78
C LEU A 88 10.18 -8.34 -5.72
N LEU A 89 10.37 -9.68 -5.84
CA LEU A 89 11.08 -10.48 -4.86
C LEU A 89 12.58 -10.23 -4.92
N SER A 90 13.15 -10.09 -6.12
CA SER A 90 14.55 -9.72 -6.30
C SER A 90 14.86 -8.34 -5.74
N ALA A 91 14.00 -7.36 -5.99
CA ALA A 91 14.16 -6.01 -5.44
C ALA A 91 14.04 -6.02 -3.90
N MET A 92 13.14 -6.83 -3.35
CA MET A 92 13.02 -7.04 -1.91
C MET A 92 14.30 -7.65 -1.32
N ALA A 93 14.88 -8.66 -1.97
CA ALA A 93 16.12 -9.30 -1.52
C ALA A 93 17.29 -8.31 -1.48
N VAL A 94 17.42 -7.46 -2.49
CA VAL A 94 18.45 -6.39 -2.50
C VAL A 94 18.21 -5.41 -1.36
N ALA A 95 16.97 -4.98 -1.13
CA ALA A 95 16.64 -4.08 -0.04
C ALA A 95 16.93 -4.72 1.34
N ALA A 96 16.63 -6.01 1.51
CA ALA A 96 16.95 -6.76 2.72
C ALA A 96 18.45 -6.82 2.98
N LEU A 97 19.24 -7.17 1.96
CA LEU A 97 20.69 -7.22 2.07
C LEU A 97 21.29 -5.87 2.49
N LEU A 98 20.88 -4.78 1.85
CA LEU A 98 21.36 -3.43 2.19
C LEU A 98 21.04 -3.04 3.63
N LEU A 99 19.85 -3.37 4.13
CA LEU A 99 19.45 -3.08 5.50
C LEU A 99 20.20 -3.96 6.51
N LEU A 100 20.35 -5.25 6.24
CA LEU A 100 21.02 -6.20 7.14
C LEU A 100 22.53 -6.00 7.20
N VAL A 101 23.17 -5.59 6.12
CA VAL A 101 24.59 -5.19 6.13
C VAL A 101 24.81 -3.98 7.03
N LYS A 102 23.88 -3.03 7.04
CA LYS A 102 23.94 -1.86 7.92
C LYS A 102 23.67 -2.23 9.39
N SER A 103 22.72 -3.09 9.65
CA SER A 103 22.34 -3.51 11.00
C SER A 103 21.67 -4.90 10.97
N PRO A 104 22.39 -5.99 11.31
CA PRO A 104 21.84 -7.35 11.30
C PRO A 104 20.69 -7.54 12.30
N LEU A 105 20.69 -6.78 13.41
CA LEU A 105 19.65 -6.87 14.43
C LEU A 105 18.25 -6.45 13.93
N LEU A 106 18.17 -5.75 12.78
CA LEU A 106 16.88 -5.42 12.16
C LEU A 106 16.06 -6.66 11.83
N LEU A 107 16.69 -7.81 11.59
CA LEU A 107 16.02 -9.07 11.30
C LEU A 107 15.02 -9.47 12.40
N PHE A 108 15.32 -9.15 13.65
CA PHE A 108 14.49 -9.48 14.81
C PHE A 108 13.44 -8.42 15.13
N GLN A 109 13.45 -7.29 14.44
CA GLN A 109 12.46 -6.24 14.66
C GLN A 109 11.14 -6.54 13.95
N ALA A 110 10.02 -6.39 14.68
CA ALA A 110 8.67 -6.58 14.14
C ALA A 110 8.43 -5.74 12.87
N SER A 111 8.88 -4.48 12.86
CA SER A 111 8.71 -3.58 11.72
C SER A 111 9.39 -4.09 10.44
N PHE A 112 10.57 -4.72 10.56
CA PHE A 112 11.26 -5.36 9.45
C PHE A 112 10.48 -6.59 8.99
N GLN A 113 10.20 -7.53 9.90
CA GLN A 113 9.53 -8.79 9.58
C GLN A 113 8.15 -8.59 8.95
N LEU A 114 7.32 -7.70 9.50
CA LEU A 114 5.99 -7.38 8.96
C LEU A 114 6.08 -6.74 7.57
N SER A 115 7.03 -5.84 7.40
CA SER A 115 7.18 -5.10 6.16
C SER A 115 7.68 -5.99 5.01
N PHE A 116 8.63 -6.87 5.28
CA PHE A 116 9.14 -7.85 4.31
C PHE A 116 8.15 -9.01 4.11
N GLY A 117 7.52 -9.47 5.19
CA GLY A 117 6.47 -10.48 5.16
C GLY A 117 5.30 -10.09 4.26
N ALA A 118 4.86 -8.83 4.29
CA ALA A 118 3.81 -8.34 3.41
C ALA A 118 4.20 -8.46 1.92
N ILE A 119 5.46 -8.19 1.56
CA ILE A 119 5.94 -8.33 0.16
C ILE A 119 6.01 -9.81 -0.23
N VAL A 120 6.48 -10.68 0.66
CA VAL A 120 6.45 -12.14 0.43
C VAL A 120 5.03 -12.62 0.22
N GLY A 121 4.08 -12.12 1.02
CA GLY A 121 2.65 -12.39 0.83
C GLY A 121 2.17 -12.05 -0.58
N ILE A 122 2.49 -10.85 -1.06
CA ILE A 122 2.08 -10.40 -2.41
C ILE A 122 2.86 -11.13 -3.51
N GLY A 123 4.17 -11.33 -3.34
CA GLY A 123 5.04 -11.87 -4.38
C GLY A 123 4.98 -13.39 -4.52
N ALA A 124 4.79 -14.13 -3.41
CA ALA A 124 4.82 -15.59 -3.41
C ALA A 124 3.44 -16.22 -3.15
N VAL A 125 2.72 -15.75 -2.12
CA VAL A 125 1.45 -16.39 -1.69
C VAL A 125 0.28 -15.98 -2.58
N LEU A 126 0.17 -14.70 -2.95
CA LEU A 126 -0.92 -14.20 -3.78
C LEU A 126 -1.05 -14.91 -5.14
N PRO A 127 0.03 -15.16 -5.92
CA PRO A 127 -0.08 -15.88 -7.18
C PRO A 127 -0.64 -17.30 -7.00
N VAL A 128 -0.26 -17.97 -5.91
CA VAL A 128 -0.76 -19.31 -5.57
C VAL A 128 -2.26 -19.28 -5.26
N LEU A 129 -2.71 -18.33 -4.44
CA LEU A 129 -4.14 -18.15 -4.14
C LEU A 129 -4.96 -17.82 -5.40
N GLN A 130 -4.44 -16.96 -6.26
CA GLN A 130 -5.09 -16.64 -7.54
C GLN A 130 -5.18 -17.85 -8.47
N ALA A 131 -4.14 -18.68 -8.52
CA ALA A 131 -4.15 -19.92 -9.29
C ALA A 131 -5.19 -20.92 -8.75
N TRP A 132 -5.28 -21.05 -7.44
CA TRP A 132 -6.27 -21.89 -6.76
C TRP A 132 -7.71 -21.47 -7.08
N VAL A 133 -8.02 -20.18 -6.97
CA VAL A 133 -9.35 -19.64 -7.28
C VAL A 133 -9.69 -19.84 -8.76
N LYS A 134 -8.74 -19.65 -9.67
CA LYS A 134 -8.93 -19.91 -11.10
C LYS A 134 -9.17 -21.39 -11.38
N ALA A 135 -8.43 -22.30 -10.77
CA ALA A 135 -8.59 -23.73 -10.94
C ALA A 135 -9.97 -24.22 -10.45
N GLY A 136 -10.44 -23.71 -9.30
CA GLY A 136 -11.78 -24.01 -8.80
C GLY A 136 -12.90 -23.53 -9.72
N ARG A 137 -12.72 -22.42 -10.44
CA ARG A 137 -13.68 -21.92 -11.43
C ARG A 137 -13.71 -22.71 -12.72
N THR A 138 -12.58 -23.20 -13.19
CA THR A 138 -12.51 -24.06 -14.40
C THR A 138 -13.11 -25.45 -14.15
N GLY A 139 -13.04 -25.97 -12.93
CA GLY A 139 -13.72 -27.23 -12.55
C GLY A 139 -15.24 -27.11 -12.44
N ALA A 140 -15.80 -25.91 -12.30
CA ALA A 140 -17.24 -25.67 -12.14
C ALA A 140 -17.98 -25.33 -13.45
N GLY A 141 -17.39 -25.58 -14.64
CA GLY A 141 -18.11 -25.57 -15.90
C GLY A 141 -18.80 -24.28 -16.32
N HIS A 142 -18.31 -23.10 -15.93
CA HIS A 142 -18.92 -21.82 -16.33
C HIS A 142 -18.13 -21.11 -17.44
N THR A 143 -18.14 -21.70 -18.63
CA THR A 143 -17.87 -21.00 -19.88
C THR A 143 -19.17 -20.33 -20.38
N ALA A 144 -19.61 -19.29 -19.72
CA ALA A 144 -20.62 -18.40 -20.30
C ALA A 144 -19.92 -17.21 -20.95
N LYS A 145 -19.48 -17.41 -22.18
CA LYS A 145 -19.07 -16.36 -23.11
C LYS A 145 -20.34 -15.62 -23.57
N ILE A 146 -20.84 -14.70 -22.79
CA ILE A 146 -21.95 -13.83 -23.20
C ILE A 146 -21.37 -12.49 -23.61
N LYS A 147 -21.32 -12.30 -24.91
CA LYS A 147 -21.05 -11.07 -25.63
C LYS A 147 -22.30 -10.17 -25.47
N GLY A 148 -22.18 -9.09 -24.71
CA GLY A 148 -23.27 -8.12 -24.65
C GLY A 148 -23.22 -7.18 -23.44
N MET A 149 -23.16 -5.89 -23.74
CA MET A 149 -23.46 -4.68 -22.94
C MET A 149 -22.36 -4.15 -22.01
N ASP A 150 -21.95 -2.91 -22.25
CA ASP A 150 -20.93 -2.12 -21.51
C ASP A 150 -21.08 -2.10 -19.98
N GLY A 151 -22.28 -2.13 -19.45
CA GLY A 151 -22.53 -2.15 -18.01
C GLY A 151 -22.08 -3.44 -17.29
N LYS A 152 -22.09 -4.57 -17.98
CA LYS A 152 -21.68 -5.87 -17.45
C LYS A 152 -20.14 -5.98 -17.33
N GLN A 153 -19.42 -5.42 -18.30
CA GLN A 153 -17.96 -5.36 -18.28
C GLN A 153 -17.42 -4.49 -17.13
N ARG A 154 -18.07 -3.37 -16.85
CA ARG A 154 -17.69 -2.49 -15.72
C ARG A 154 -17.90 -3.18 -14.39
N ARG A 155 -19.00 -3.90 -14.23
CA ARG A 155 -19.32 -4.69 -13.03
C ARG A 155 -18.36 -5.85 -12.83
N GLU A 156 -17.99 -6.57 -13.88
CA GLU A 156 -16.99 -7.64 -13.82
C GLU A 156 -15.59 -7.13 -13.45
N LYS A 157 -15.19 -5.98 -13.97
CA LYS A 157 -13.92 -5.32 -13.57
C LYS A 157 -13.92 -4.96 -12.10
N LEU A 158 -15.03 -4.43 -11.57
CA LEU A 158 -15.16 -4.11 -10.16
C LEU A 158 -15.09 -5.36 -9.29
N TRP A 159 -15.80 -6.42 -9.63
CA TRP A 159 -15.76 -7.69 -8.90
C TRP A 159 -14.36 -8.32 -8.89
N LYS A 160 -13.68 -8.34 -10.03
CA LYS A 160 -12.27 -8.79 -10.10
C LYS A 160 -11.33 -7.92 -9.27
N GLY A 161 -11.58 -6.61 -9.21
CA GLY A 161 -10.84 -5.69 -8.35
C GLY A 161 -11.02 -6.01 -6.88
N ILE A 162 -12.26 -6.21 -6.43
CA ILE A 162 -12.58 -6.59 -5.04
C ILE A 162 -11.97 -7.97 -4.71
N GLU A 163 -12.13 -8.94 -5.58
CA GLU A 163 -11.56 -10.28 -5.41
C GLU A 163 -10.03 -10.23 -5.24
N ASN A 164 -9.34 -9.50 -6.12
CA ASN A 164 -7.89 -9.33 -6.00
C ASN A 164 -7.49 -8.58 -4.72
N ALA A 165 -8.27 -7.61 -4.28
CA ALA A 165 -8.01 -6.90 -3.03
C ALA A 165 -8.17 -7.84 -1.82
N VAL A 166 -9.21 -8.68 -1.81
CA VAL A 166 -9.43 -9.69 -0.76
C VAL A 166 -8.30 -10.72 -0.76
N LEU A 167 -7.95 -11.28 -1.92
CA LEU A 167 -6.90 -12.27 -2.04
C LEU A 167 -5.52 -11.71 -1.63
N SER A 168 -5.22 -10.46 -1.98
CA SER A 168 -3.97 -9.82 -1.55
C SER A 168 -3.96 -9.56 -0.04
N GLY A 169 -5.08 -9.13 0.54
CA GLY A 169 -5.21 -9.00 1.99
C GLY A 169 -4.99 -10.34 2.72
N LEU A 170 -5.63 -11.41 2.25
CA LEU A 170 -5.44 -12.77 2.77
C LEU A 170 -3.99 -13.24 2.65
N ALA A 171 -3.37 -13.03 1.49
CA ALA A 171 -1.98 -13.42 1.26
C ALA A 171 -1.02 -12.72 2.23
N ILE A 172 -1.19 -11.42 2.44
CA ILE A 172 -0.42 -10.66 3.42
C ILE A 172 -0.67 -11.22 4.83
N GLN A 173 -1.93 -11.43 5.19
CA GLN A 173 -2.35 -11.89 6.51
C GLN A 173 -1.74 -13.25 6.86
N ILE A 174 -1.75 -14.22 5.94
CA ILE A 174 -1.18 -15.56 6.15
C ILE A 174 0.30 -15.46 6.55
N VAL A 175 1.06 -14.56 5.91
CA VAL A 175 2.48 -14.42 6.19
C VAL A 175 2.75 -13.56 7.43
N THR A 176 1.96 -12.52 7.66
CA THR A 176 2.20 -11.57 8.76
C THR A 176 1.58 -12.02 10.09
N PHE A 177 0.56 -12.88 10.05
CA PHE A 177 -0.12 -13.38 11.24
C PHE A 177 0.83 -13.98 12.29
N PRO A 178 1.71 -14.96 11.97
CA PRO A 178 2.61 -15.53 12.97
C PRO A 178 3.56 -14.50 13.56
N VAL A 179 3.98 -13.51 12.78
CA VAL A 179 4.86 -12.43 13.25
C VAL A 179 4.11 -11.51 14.22
N ILE A 180 2.85 -11.16 13.91
CA ILE A 180 2.01 -10.33 14.78
C ILE A 180 1.76 -11.07 16.10
N ALA A 181 1.36 -12.33 16.03
CA ALA A 181 1.10 -13.16 17.21
C ALA A 181 2.34 -13.26 18.14
N TYR A 182 3.53 -13.43 17.55
CA TYR A 182 4.78 -13.54 18.28
C TYR A 182 5.22 -12.23 18.96
N HIS A 183 5.06 -11.08 18.29
CA HIS A 183 5.58 -9.80 18.80
C HIS A 183 4.58 -9.01 19.64
N PHE A 184 3.29 -9.14 19.38
CA PHE A 184 2.28 -8.28 19.99
C PHE A 184 1.37 -9.02 20.98
N PHE A 185 1.33 -10.37 20.96
CA PHE A 185 0.46 -11.21 21.78
C PHE A 185 -1.04 -10.87 21.70
N GLU A 186 -1.40 -9.91 20.85
CA GLU A 186 -2.76 -9.47 20.56
C GLU A 186 -2.99 -9.52 19.05
N TYR A 187 -4.16 -10.02 18.66
CA TYR A 187 -4.54 -10.06 17.26
C TYR A 187 -5.93 -9.47 17.08
N PRO A 188 -6.02 -8.26 16.53
CA PRO A 188 -7.30 -7.67 16.21
C PRO A 188 -7.94 -8.41 15.02
N VAL A 189 -8.87 -9.33 15.29
CA VAL A 189 -9.56 -10.17 14.29
C VAL A 189 -10.18 -9.31 13.17
N TYR A 190 -10.64 -8.13 13.52
CA TYR A 190 -11.27 -7.20 12.58
C TYR A 190 -10.29 -6.40 11.73
N SER A 191 -8.99 -6.43 12.02
CA SER A 191 -8.00 -5.62 11.29
C SER A 191 -7.95 -5.97 9.80
N MET A 192 -8.22 -7.22 9.44
CA MET A 192 -8.27 -7.66 8.06
C MET A 192 -9.40 -6.97 7.28
N LEU A 193 -10.61 -6.93 7.86
CA LEU A 193 -11.75 -6.26 7.25
C LEU A 193 -11.55 -4.75 7.18
N LEU A 194 -11.00 -4.16 8.24
CA LEU A 194 -10.65 -2.74 8.29
C LEU A 194 -9.60 -2.40 7.23
N ASN A 195 -8.52 -3.18 7.11
CA ASN A 195 -7.49 -2.95 6.12
C ASN A 195 -8.01 -3.07 4.69
N LEU A 196 -8.92 -4.00 4.42
CA LEU A 196 -9.56 -4.15 3.11
C LEU A 196 -10.35 -2.90 2.71
N LEU A 197 -10.99 -2.23 3.68
CA LEU A 197 -11.74 -1.00 3.46
C LEU A 197 -10.82 0.23 3.44
N VAL A 198 -9.87 0.31 4.36
CA VAL A 198 -9.07 1.51 4.61
C VAL A 198 -7.96 1.70 3.57
N ILE A 199 -7.28 0.62 3.15
CA ILE A 199 -6.15 0.70 2.21
C ILE A 199 -6.53 1.33 0.86
N PRO A 200 -7.65 0.98 0.19
CA PRO A 200 -8.03 1.60 -1.08
C PRO A 200 -8.28 3.11 -0.97
N PHE A 201 -8.88 3.56 0.15
CA PHE A 201 -9.17 4.97 0.35
C PHE A 201 -7.96 5.80 0.78
N MET A 202 -6.89 5.14 1.26
CA MET A 202 -5.67 5.82 1.67
C MET A 202 -5.02 6.61 0.52
N GLY A 203 -5.10 6.08 -0.71
CA GLY A 203 -4.68 6.81 -1.91
C GLY A 203 -5.42 8.13 -2.10
N GLY A 204 -6.72 8.17 -1.83
CA GLY A 204 -7.53 9.39 -1.88
C GLY A 204 -7.10 10.43 -0.86
N VAL A 205 -6.80 10.01 0.38
CA VAL A 205 -6.28 10.89 1.44
C VAL A 205 -4.94 11.49 1.03
N LEU A 206 -4.01 10.67 0.51
CA LEU A 206 -2.72 11.15 0.05
C LEU A 206 -2.83 12.14 -1.11
N ILE A 207 -3.66 11.84 -2.11
CA ILE A 207 -3.88 12.73 -3.26
C ILE A 207 -4.50 14.05 -2.78
N SER A 208 -5.50 14.01 -1.90
CA SER A 208 -6.12 15.25 -1.36
C SER A 208 -5.11 16.08 -0.56
N GLY A 209 -4.22 15.44 0.20
CA GLY A 209 -3.14 16.12 0.92
C GLY A 209 -2.13 16.78 -0.02
N ILE A 210 -1.67 16.08 -1.05
CA ILE A 210 -0.74 16.63 -2.06
C ILE A 210 -1.39 17.81 -2.80
N LEU A 211 -2.65 17.66 -3.22
CA LEU A 211 -3.40 18.73 -3.88
C LEU A 211 -3.60 19.92 -2.96
N CYS A 212 -3.88 19.70 -1.68
CA CYS A 212 -3.99 20.78 -0.69
C CYS A 212 -2.70 21.59 -0.60
N VAL A 213 -1.54 20.94 -0.55
CA VAL A 213 -0.24 21.63 -0.50
C VAL A 213 0.04 22.37 -1.80
N ALA A 214 -0.17 21.74 -2.95
CA ALA A 214 0.10 22.31 -4.27
C ALA A 214 -0.79 23.54 -4.58
N VAL A 215 -2.09 23.43 -4.31
CA VAL A 215 -3.07 24.48 -4.62
C VAL A 215 -3.21 25.49 -3.47
N GLY A 216 -3.01 25.05 -2.23
CA GLY A 216 -3.04 25.90 -1.04
C GLY A 216 -1.94 26.95 -1.03
N GLY A 217 -0.79 26.67 -1.66
CA GLY A 217 0.28 27.65 -1.89
C GLY A 217 -0.13 28.82 -2.80
N CYS A 218 -1.12 28.60 -3.69
CA CYS A 218 -1.65 29.65 -4.57
C CYS A 218 -2.90 30.33 -3.98
N SER A 219 -3.78 29.57 -3.29
CA SER A 219 -5.02 30.09 -2.71
C SER A 219 -5.45 29.26 -1.51
N PHE A 220 -5.57 29.90 -0.35
CA PHE A 220 -6.00 29.27 0.89
C PHE A 220 -7.39 28.65 0.78
N LEU A 221 -8.31 29.28 0.05
CA LEU A 221 -9.69 28.79 -0.14
C LEU A 221 -9.72 27.49 -0.96
N CYS A 222 -8.94 27.41 -2.04
CA CYS A 222 -8.81 26.21 -2.87
C CYS A 222 -8.13 25.06 -2.12
N GLY A 223 -7.15 25.35 -1.26
CA GLY A 223 -6.52 24.38 -0.37
C GLY A 223 -7.52 23.75 0.61
N ARG A 224 -8.43 24.54 1.20
CA ARG A 224 -9.49 24.05 2.09
C ARG A 224 -10.46 23.09 1.38
N VAL A 225 -10.83 23.38 0.15
CA VAL A 225 -11.69 22.51 -0.66
C VAL A 225 -10.97 21.19 -0.99
N ALA A 226 -9.69 21.27 -1.37
CA ALA A 226 -8.88 20.09 -1.70
C ALA A 226 -8.71 19.13 -0.52
N ILE A 227 -8.55 19.64 0.72
CA ILE A 227 -8.41 18.81 1.91
C ILE A 227 -9.74 18.21 2.38
N GLY A 228 -10.88 18.81 1.97
CA GLY A 228 -12.22 18.36 2.36
C GLY A 228 -12.47 16.88 2.02
N GLY A 229 -12.03 16.40 0.85
CA GLY A 229 -12.14 15.00 0.46
C GLY A 229 -11.40 14.05 1.42
N GLY A 230 -10.16 14.41 1.81
CA GLY A 230 -9.39 13.64 2.79
C GLY A 230 -10.01 13.64 4.18
N HIS A 231 -10.57 14.76 4.60
CA HIS A 231 -11.25 14.88 5.89
C HIS A 231 -12.43 13.89 6.00
N TYR A 232 -13.29 13.83 4.98
CA TYR A 232 -14.43 12.89 4.99
C TYR A 232 -13.97 11.43 5.04
N VAL A 233 -12.87 11.08 4.37
CA VAL A 233 -12.32 9.72 4.45
C VAL A 233 -11.80 9.42 5.85
N LEU A 234 -11.13 10.37 6.50
CA LEU A 234 -10.66 10.19 7.89
C LEU A 234 -11.80 10.08 8.89
N VAL A 235 -12.90 10.86 8.70
CA VAL A 235 -14.12 10.73 9.50
C VAL A 235 -14.74 9.34 9.29
N LEU A 236 -14.80 8.85 8.06
CA LEU A 236 -15.28 7.49 7.75
C LEU A 236 -14.43 6.43 8.48
N TYR A 237 -13.10 6.57 8.49
CA TYR A 237 -12.21 5.65 9.23
C TYR A 237 -12.52 5.65 10.71
N ARG A 238 -12.73 6.83 11.30
CA ARG A 238 -13.07 6.95 12.72
C ARG A 238 -14.39 6.23 13.02
N ILE A 239 -15.44 6.46 12.23
CA ILE A 239 -16.74 5.82 12.39
C ILE A 239 -16.64 4.30 12.25
N LEU A 240 -15.88 3.81 11.27
CA LEU A 240 -15.61 2.38 11.10
C LEU A 240 -14.92 1.79 12.34
N CYS A 241 -13.85 2.42 12.82
CA CYS A 241 -13.14 1.95 14.01
C CYS A 241 -14.01 1.94 15.26
N GLU A 242 -14.82 2.98 15.48
CA GLU A 242 -15.75 3.06 16.61
C GLU A 242 -16.84 1.98 16.52
N SER A 243 -17.31 1.67 15.31
CA SER A 243 -18.30 0.61 15.07
C SER A 243 -17.74 -0.78 15.36
N PHE A 244 -16.49 -1.04 14.94
CA PHE A 244 -15.83 -2.33 15.18
C PHE A 244 -15.43 -2.53 16.65
N GLN A 245 -15.15 -1.46 17.40
CA GLN A 245 -14.89 -1.57 18.84
C GLN A 245 -16.10 -2.02 19.67
N LYS A 246 -17.32 -1.81 19.18
CA LYS A 246 -18.55 -2.23 19.86
C LYS A 246 -18.88 -3.71 19.65
N LEU A 247 -18.14 -4.38 18.77
CA LEU A 247 -18.29 -5.82 18.55
C LEU A 247 -17.47 -6.58 19.59
N PRO A 248 -18.06 -7.58 20.28
CA PRO A 248 -17.33 -8.42 21.22
C PRO A 248 -16.28 -9.25 20.47
N GLY A 249 -15.02 -9.09 20.81
CA GLY A 249 -13.89 -9.83 20.32
C GLY A 249 -13.05 -10.33 21.44
#